data_ff6d414e755f6c65aa7298daad315ce2
#
_entry.id   ff6d414e755f6c65aa7298daad315ce2
#
_cell.length_a   1.000
_cell.length_b   1.000
_cell.length_c   1.000
_cell.angle_alpha   90.00
_cell.angle_beta   90.00
_cell.angle_gamma   90.00
#
_symmetry.space_group_name_H-M   'P 1'
#
loop_
_entity.id
_entity.type
_entity.pdbx_description
1 polymer ?
#
loop_
_entity_poly.entity_id
_entity_poly.type
_entity_poly.pdbx_seq_one_letter_code
_entity_poly.pdbx_strand_id
1 'polypeptide(L)'
;MKFCFFINYRTNWGESVHAIITSTNDNGRQRTHNVPLLSEDGDSWHTETVLMEMRKGQIRDISYHYQIEDSNGNIVRKEWNSIKRVVHCEADKNFLLYDFWRDTP
;
A
#
# COMPACT_ATOMS: atom_id res chain seq x y z
N MET A 1 0.20 -14.68 -0.47
CA MET A 1 -0.44 -13.75 -1.45
C MET A 1 0.55 -12.67 -1.85
N LYS A 2 0.63 -12.39 -3.12
CA LYS A 2 1.50 -11.35 -3.65
C LYS A 2 0.66 -10.17 -4.11
N PHE A 3 1.10 -8.97 -3.75
CA PHE A 3 0.48 -7.72 -4.17
C PHE A 3 1.51 -6.88 -4.91
N CYS A 4 1.12 -6.38 -6.07
CA CYS A 4 1.92 -5.45 -6.85
C CYS A 4 1.19 -4.11 -6.88
N PHE A 5 1.83 -3.06 -6.38
CA PHE A 5 1.26 -1.72 -6.32
C PHE A 5 1.91 -0.84 -7.38
N PHE A 6 1.07 -0.09 -8.09
CA PHE A 6 1.51 0.86 -9.11
C PHE A 6 0.76 2.17 -8.90
N ILE A 7 1.49 3.27 -8.79
CA ILE A 7 0.89 4.59 -8.69
C ILE A 7 1.79 5.62 -9.37
N ASN A 8 1.17 6.58 -10.05
CA ASN A 8 1.87 7.72 -10.63
C ASN A 8 1.71 8.92 -9.70
N TYR A 9 2.82 9.46 -9.26
CA TYR A 9 2.86 10.66 -8.45
C TYR A 9 4.24 11.30 -8.53
N ARG A 10 4.32 12.54 -8.98
CA ARG A 10 5.61 13.23 -9.05
C ARG A 10 6.06 13.65 -7.67
N THR A 11 7.19 13.10 -7.24
CA THR A 11 7.82 13.43 -5.96
C THR A 11 8.93 14.47 -6.15
N ASN A 12 9.27 15.15 -5.06
CA ASN A 12 10.46 15.99 -5.01
C ASN A 12 11.67 15.13 -4.64
N TRP A 13 12.86 15.66 -4.89
CA TRP A 13 14.09 14.97 -4.55
C TRP A 13 14.09 14.56 -3.06
N GLY A 14 14.48 13.33 -2.79
CA GLY A 14 14.54 12.80 -1.42
C GLY A 14 13.20 12.27 -0.87
N GLU A 15 12.12 12.39 -1.65
CA GLU A 15 10.81 11.86 -1.27
C GLU A 15 10.56 10.51 -1.90
N SER A 16 9.80 9.68 -1.23
CA SER A 16 9.36 8.38 -1.76
C SER A 16 7.90 8.11 -1.43
N VAL A 17 7.27 7.33 -2.30
CA VAL A 17 5.88 6.89 -2.09
C VAL A 17 5.88 5.61 -1.26
N HIS A 18 5.02 5.55 -0.27
CA HIS A 18 4.82 4.38 0.58
C HIS A 18 3.37 3.92 0.53
N ALA A 19 3.16 2.62 0.47
CA ALA A 19 1.84 2.02 0.64
C ALA A 19 1.68 1.60 2.10
N ILE A 20 0.64 2.11 2.74
CA ILE A 20 0.30 1.76 4.11
C ILE A 20 -0.84 0.76 4.04
N ILE A 21 -0.55 -0.48 4.39
CA ILE A 21 -1.45 -1.62 4.17
C ILE A 21 -1.89 -2.17 5.52
N THR A 22 -3.18 -2.30 5.72
CA THR A 22 -3.74 -2.99 6.88
C THR A 22 -4.39 -4.28 6.40
N SER A 23 -3.84 -5.41 6.84
CA SER A 23 -4.41 -6.72 6.55
C SER A 23 -5.32 -7.16 7.70
N THR A 24 -6.43 -7.79 7.36
CA THR A 24 -7.40 -8.33 8.31
C THR A 24 -7.60 -9.81 8.02
N ASN A 25 -7.43 -10.65 9.03
CA ASN A 25 -7.62 -12.08 8.87
C ASN A 25 -9.05 -12.52 9.21
N ASP A 26 -9.34 -13.81 9.06
CA ASP A 26 -10.64 -14.39 9.34
C ASP A 26 -11.11 -14.21 10.78
N ASN A 27 -10.19 -14.04 11.71
CA ASN A 27 -10.48 -13.83 13.13
C ASN A 27 -10.63 -12.35 13.49
N GLY A 28 -10.57 -11.45 12.52
CA GLY A 28 -10.65 -10.02 12.74
C GLY A 28 -9.39 -9.37 13.24
N ARG A 29 -8.28 -10.09 13.33
CA ARG A 29 -6.99 -9.52 13.69
C ARG A 29 -6.45 -8.68 12.55
N GLN A 30 -5.85 -7.56 12.90
CA GLN A 30 -5.30 -6.61 11.94
C GLN A 30 -3.81 -6.43 12.14
N ARG A 31 -3.11 -6.19 11.03
CA ARG A 31 -1.69 -5.88 11.02
C ARG A 31 -1.44 -4.80 9.97
N THR A 32 -0.68 -3.77 10.36
CA THR A 32 -0.35 -2.66 9.47
C THR A 32 1.09 -2.75 9.01
N HIS A 33 1.31 -2.53 7.72
CA HIS A 33 2.62 -2.57 7.09
C HIS A 33 2.88 -1.25 6.37
N ASN A 34 4.10 -0.75 6.48
CA ASN A 34 4.59 0.38 5.69
C ASN A 34 5.52 -0.20 4.62
N VAL A 35 5.10 -0.14 3.37
CA VAL A 35 5.85 -0.72 2.25
C VAL A 35 6.33 0.39 1.33
N PRO A 36 7.66 0.62 1.26
CA PRO A 36 8.19 1.62 0.34
C PRO A 36 8.07 1.15 -1.11
N LEU A 37 7.70 2.06 -1.99
CA LEU A 37 7.69 1.83 -3.42
C LEU A 37 9.02 2.28 -4.02
N LEU A 38 9.31 1.78 -5.21
CA LEU A 38 10.52 2.07 -5.96
C LEU A 38 10.17 2.86 -7.21
N SER A 39 11.06 3.76 -7.61
CA SER A 39 10.90 4.53 -8.82
C SER A 39 12.27 4.83 -9.44
N GLU A 40 12.34 4.80 -10.77
CA GLU A 40 13.53 5.19 -11.51
C GLU A 40 13.47 6.65 -11.96
N ASP A 41 12.26 7.20 -12.10
CA ASP A 41 12.04 8.53 -12.67
C ASP A 41 11.39 9.53 -11.70
N GLY A 42 11.00 9.09 -10.51
CA GLY A 42 10.30 9.93 -9.54
C GLY A 42 8.84 10.20 -9.85
N ASP A 43 8.29 9.58 -10.89
CA ASP A 43 6.90 9.74 -11.33
C ASP A 43 6.11 8.45 -11.25
N SER A 44 6.71 7.34 -11.67
CA SER A 44 6.08 6.03 -11.68
C SER A 44 6.64 5.21 -10.53
N TRP A 45 5.79 4.87 -9.59
CA TRP A 45 6.17 4.15 -8.37
C TRP A 45 5.54 2.78 -8.36
N HIS A 46 6.32 1.78 -7.98
CA HIS A 46 5.85 0.40 -7.94
C HIS A 46 6.57 -0.41 -6.88
N THR A 47 5.93 -1.48 -6.45
CA THR A 47 6.56 -2.50 -5.60
C THR A 47 5.79 -3.80 -5.65
N GLU A 48 6.48 -4.89 -5.34
CA GLU A 48 5.86 -6.17 -5.00
C GLU A 48 6.02 -6.41 -3.51
N THR A 49 4.99 -6.93 -2.89
CA THR A 49 5.07 -7.36 -1.50
C THR A 49 4.32 -8.68 -1.33
N VAL A 50 4.85 -9.54 -0.48
CA VAL A 50 4.21 -10.78 -0.08
C VAL A 50 3.71 -10.60 1.34
N LEU A 51 2.40 -10.69 1.52
CA LEU A 51 1.81 -10.67 2.85
C LEU A 51 1.71 -12.10 3.35
N MET A 52 2.40 -12.35 4.45
CA MET A 52 2.38 -13.65 5.11
C MET A 52 1.05 -13.85 5.80
N GLU A 53 0.51 -15.04 5.68
CA GLU A 53 -0.67 -15.41 6.44
C GLU A 53 -0.37 -15.36 7.93
N MET A 54 -1.32 -14.86 8.71
CA MET A 54 -1.21 -14.88 10.15
C MET A 54 -1.38 -16.32 10.66
N ARG A 55 -0.73 -16.61 11.77
CA ARG A 55 -0.62 -17.95 12.35
C ARG A 55 -1.96 -18.66 12.60
N LYS A 56 -3.05 -17.93 12.69
CA LYS A 56 -4.39 -18.46 12.96
C LYS A 56 -5.41 -17.81 12.06
N GLY A 57 -5.38 -18.12 10.79
CA GLY A 57 -6.36 -17.62 9.84
C GLY A 57 -5.73 -17.00 8.61
N GLN A 58 -6.48 -17.04 7.54
CA GLN A 58 -6.06 -16.47 6.26
C GLN A 58 -6.38 -14.98 6.22
N ILE A 59 -5.61 -14.24 5.46
CA ILE A 59 -5.92 -12.84 5.18
C ILE A 59 -7.21 -12.80 4.36
N ARG A 60 -8.24 -12.17 4.92
CA ARG A 60 -9.55 -12.02 4.29
C ARG A 60 -9.61 -10.81 3.38
N ASP A 61 -9.05 -9.70 3.85
CA ASP A 61 -8.99 -8.47 3.06
C ASP A 61 -7.82 -7.60 3.48
N ILE A 62 -7.47 -6.65 2.62
CA ILE A 62 -6.56 -5.56 2.92
C ILE A 62 -7.26 -4.24 2.64
N SER A 63 -6.90 -3.22 3.43
CA SER A 63 -7.19 -1.83 3.10
C SER A 63 -5.88 -1.08 3.02
N TYR A 64 -5.80 -0.09 2.14
CA TYR A 64 -4.54 0.62 1.97
C TYR A 64 -4.73 2.04 1.45
N HIS A 65 -3.71 2.84 1.69
CA HIS A 65 -3.58 4.19 1.14
C HIS A 65 -2.09 4.46 0.90
N TYR A 66 -1.81 5.56 0.19
CA TYR A 66 -0.44 5.96 -0.07
C TYR A 66 -0.08 7.21 0.72
N GLN A 67 1.19 7.34 1.05
CA GLN A 67 1.74 8.55 1.66
C GLN A 67 3.13 8.83 1.11
N ILE A 68 3.55 10.08 1.19
CA ILE A 68 4.89 10.51 0.79
C ILE A 68 5.71 10.70 2.05
N GLU A 69 6.89 10.10 2.08
CA GLU A 69 7.85 10.23 3.17
C GLU A 69 9.13 10.85 2.65
N ASP A 70 9.79 11.66 3.48
CA ASP A 70 11.10 12.21 3.15
C ASP A 70 12.21 11.21 3.52
N SER A 71 13.47 11.59 3.29
CA SER A 71 14.62 10.74 3.57
C SER A 71 14.84 10.44 5.05
N ASN A 72 14.20 11.20 5.94
CA ASN A 72 14.25 10.99 7.39
C ASN A 72 13.08 10.15 7.92
N GLY A 73 12.20 9.71 7.04
CA GLY A 73 11.03 8.92 7.41
C GLY A 73 9.85 9.77 7.89
N ASN A 74 9.90 11.09 7.72
CA ASN A 74 8.80 11.96 8.08
C ASN A 74 7.73 11.95 6.99
N ILE A 75 6.46 11.92 7.40
CA ILE A 75 5.34 11.99 6.47
C ILE A 75 5.18 13.44 6.00
N VAL A 76 5.41 13.65 4.71
CA VAL A 76 5.31 14.97 4.08
C VAL A 76 3.89 15.23 3.58
N ARG A 77 3.22 14.17 3.11
CA ARG A 77 1.89 14.26 2.51
C ARG A 77 1.18 12.92 2.60
N LYS A 78 -0.11 12.95 2.89
CA LYS A 78 -0.96 11.76 2.84
C LYS A 78 -2.04 11.96 1.80
N GLU A 79 -2.41 10.87 1.10
CA GLU A 79 -3.61 10.89 0.30
C GLU A 79 -4.86 11.03 1.20
N TRP A 80 -5.93 11.57 0.61
CA TRP A 80 -7.22 11.59 1.27
C TRP A 80 -7.70 10.14 1.45
N ASN A 81 -7.93 9.74 2.69
CA ASN A 81 -8.19 8.34 3.01
C ASN A 81 -9.50 8.11 3.79
N SER A 82 -10.45 9.05 3.72
CA SER A 82 -11.75 8.84 4.35
C SER A 82 -12.49 7.66 3.75
N ILE A 83 -12.23 7.38 2.46
CA ILE A 83 -12.69 6.15 1.81
C ILE A 83 -11.45 5.34 1.44
N LYS A 84 -11.19 4.29 2.20
CA LYS A 84 -10.02 3.44 1.97
C LYS A 84 -10.25 2.53 0.76
N ARG A 85 -9.16 2.22 0.06
CA ARG A 85 -9.18 1.15 -0.93
C ARG A 85 -9.22 -0.17 -0.19
N VAL A 86 -10.15 -1.04 -0.56
CA VAL A 86 -10.29 -2.37 0.05
C VAL A 86 -10.21 -3.43 -1.04
N VAL A 87 -9.41 -4.45 -0.79
CA VAL A 87 -9.29 -5.62 -1.67
C VAL A 87 -9.68 -6.85 -0.89
N HIS A 88 -10.69 -7.57 -1.38
CA HIS A 88 -11.06 -8.87 -0.82
C HIS A 88 -10.08 -9.91 -1.35
N CYS A 89 -9.45 -10.63 -0.43
CA CYS A 89 -8.37 -11.56 -0.75
C CYS A 89 -8.88 -12.98 -0.84
N GLU A 90 -8.35 -13.71 -1.83
CA GLU A 90 -8.54 -15.15 -1.95
C GLU A 90 -7.16 -15.81 -1.89
N ALA A 91 -7.10 -16.99 -1.26
CA ALA A 91 -5.86 -17.73 -1.12
C ALA A 91 -5.24 -18.03 -2.50
N ASP A 92 -3.91 -18.02 -2.56
CA ASP A 92 -3.11 -18.35 -3.73
C ASP A 92 -3.30 -17.44 -4.95
N LYS A 93 -3.90 -16.26 -4.76
CA LYS A 93 -4.01 -15.28 -5.83
C LYS A 93 -2.98 -14.18 -5.71
N ASN A 94 -2.59 -13.64 -6.87
CA ASN A 94 -1.76 -12.46 -6.99
C ASN A 94 -2.66 -11.28 -7.39
N PHE A 95 -2.34 -10.10 -6.87
CA PHE A 95 -3.14 -8.90 -7.10
C PHE A 95 -2.27 -7.82 -7.75
N LEU A 96 -2.77 -7.24 -8.83
CA LEU A 96 -2.14 -6.10 -9.51
C LEU A 96 -3.02 -4.89 -9.25
N LEU A 97 -2.47 -3.91 -8.53
CA LEU A 97 -3.23 -2.75 -8.07
C LEU A 97 -2.67 -1.49 -8.73
N TYR A 98 -3.41 -0.94 -9.68
CA TYR A 98 -3.05 0.27 -10.42
C TYR A 98 -3.88 1.42 -9.88
N ASP A 99 -3.24 2.39 -9.26
CA ASP A 99 -3.92 3.45 -8.52
C ASP A 99 -3.54 4.84 -8.99
N PHE A 100 -4.42 5.79 -8.71
CA PHE A 100 -4.17 7.21 -8.87
C PHE A 100 -4.18 7.87 -7.49
N TRP A 101 -3.35 8.89 -7.32
CA TRP A 101 -3.30 9.65 -6.07
C TRP A 101 -4.65 10.32 -5.80
N ARG A 102 -5.12 10.21 -4.56
CA ARG A 102 -6.40 10.79 -4.13
C ARG A 102 -6.15 11.99 -3.23
N ASP A 103 -6.30 13.19 -3.79
CA ASP A 103 -6.19 14.44 -3.02
C ASP A 103 -7.51 14.85 -2.37
N THR A 104 -8.61 14.51 -3.02
CA THR A 104 -9.96 14.90 -2.60
C THR A 104 -10.92 13.74 -2.74
N PRO A 105 -12.09 13.82 -2.09
CA PRO A 105 -13.14 12.81 -2.25
C PRO A 105 -13.57 12.60 -3.69
#